data_b9034e2c254a5e7a3f3b95ea51177bfd
#
_entry.id   b9034e2c254a5e7a3f3b95ea51177bfd
#
_cell.length_a   1.000
_cell.length_b   1.000
_cell.length_c   1.000
_cell.angle_alpha   90.00
_cell.angle_beta   90.00
_cell.angle_gamma   90.00
#
_symmetry.space_group_name_H-M   'P 1'
#
loop_
_entity.id
_entity.type
_entity.pdbx_description
1 polymer ?
#
loop_
_entity_poly.entity_id
_entity_poly.type
_entity_poly.pdbx_seq_one_letter_code
_entity_poly.pdbx_strand_id
1 'polypeptide(L)'
;GLESIIDDINTPKVDWRAVLGRFLRANSKSDFSWQRPNRRFIGNGLYLPSMYNPALEQIAVAVDTSGSISDEELQQFTSETSCILRELNPELIHFIQCDAEVHACDEYTRESLPLKVNYKGRGGTAFEPVIDYINEKLPNISALVYLTDLMGSFGNEPSYPVLWVTTEEGGAPYGEVIQM
;
A
#
# COMPACT_ATOMS: atom_id res chain seq x y z
N GLY A 1 36.26 -10.93 -9.40
CA GLY A 1 36.38 -9.63 -8.85
C GLY A 1 35.82 -8.46 -9.70
N LEU A 2 36.34 -8.24 -10.90
CA LEU A 2 35.91 -7.11 -11.75
C LEU A 2 34.60 -7.39 -12.49
N GLU A 3 34.27 -8.63 -12.80
CA GLU A 3 33.04 -9.02 -13.46
C GLU A 3 31.80 -8.81 -12.56
N SER A 4 31.91 -9.11 -11.26
CA SER A 4 30.80 -8.87 -10.31
C SER A 4 30.52 -7.38 -10.06
N ILE A 5 31.54 -6.53 -10.20
CA ILE A 5 31.40 -5.07 -10.05
C ILE A 5 30.75 -4.45 -11.30
N ILE A 6 30.98 -5.06 -12.48
CA ILE A 6 30.41 -4.60 -13.74
C ILE A 6 28.93 -4.99 -13.86
N ASP A 7 28.52 -6.13 -13.32
CA ASP A 7 27.12 -6.55 -13.27
C ASP A 7 26.28 -5.64 -12.35
N ASP A 8 26.83 -5.21 -11.20
CA ASP A 8 26.15 -4.25 -10.30
C ASP A 8 25.97 -2.85 -10.92
N ILE A 9 26.82 -2.48 -11.87
CA ILE A 9 26.74 -1.18 -12.55
C ILE A 9 25.73 -1.21 -13.71
N ASN A 10 25.47 -2.39 -14.29
CA ASN A 10 24.62 -2.54 -15.48
C ASN A 10 23.18 -2.97 -15.20
N THR A 11 22.82 -3.34 -13.99
CA THR A 11 21.42 -3.55 -13.60
C THR A 11 20.81 -2.22 -13.19
N PRO A 12 19.89 -1.64 -13.99
CA PRO A 12 19.21 -0.42 -13.57
C PRO A 12 18.43 -0.73 -12.29
N LYS A 13 18.82 -0.13 -11.17
CA LYS A 13 18.01 -0.18 -9.95
C LYS A 13 16.66 0.43 -10.27
N VAL A 14 15.62 -0.39 -10.18
CA VAL A 14 14.23 0.08 -10.33
C VAL A 14 13.95 1.08 -9.21
N ASP A 15 13.51 2.27 -9.57
CA ASP A 15 13.12 3.28 -8.58
C ASP A 15 11.83 2.82 -7.87
N TRP A 16 11.96 2.36 -6.64
CA TRP A 16 10.84 1.87 -5.85
C TRP A 16 9.75 2.94 -5.65
N ARG A 17 10.12 4.21 -5.61
CA ARG A 17 9.17 5.33 -5.49
C ARG A 17 8.27 5.43 -6.71
N ALA A 18 8.83 5.24 -7.90
CA ALA A 18 8.07 5.24 -9.15
C ALA A 18 7.08 4.07 -9.20
N VAL A 19 7.49 2.88 -8.74
CA VAL A 19 6.62 1.70 -8.65
C VAL A 19 5.51 1.90 -7.63
N LEU A 20 5.84 2.42 -6.45
CA LEU A 20 4.86 2.75 -5.41
C LEU A 20 3.82 3.75 -5.94
N GLY A 21 4.26 4.83 -6.58
CA GLY A 21 3.38 5.84 -7.17
C GLY A 21 2.49 5.28 -8.28
N ARG A 22 3.03 4.42 -9.13
CA ARG A 22 2.26 3.73 -10.17
C ARG A 22 1.20 2.81 -9.58
N PHE A 23 1.57 1.99 -8.59
CA PHE A 23 0.67 1.06 -7.92
C PHE A 23 -0.50 1.80 -7.25
N LEU A 24 -0.20 2.83 -6.47
CA LEU A 24 -1.22 3.62 -5.78
C LEU A 24 -2.14 4.34 -6.78
N ARG A 25 -1.60 4.93 -7.85
CA ARG A 25 -2.41 5.58 -8.90
C ARG A 25 -3.31 4.60 -9.64
N ALA A 26 -2.81 3.40 -9.94
CA ALA A 26 -3.58 2.38 -10.64
C ALA A 26 -4.76 1.88 -9.81
N ASN A 27 -4.59 1.78 -8.49
CA ASN A 27 -5.58 1.22 -7.58
C ASN A 27 -6.43 2.28 -6.85
N SER A 28 -6.12 3.56 -7.01
CA SER A 28 -6.90 4.69 -6.45
C SER A 28 -7.86 5.33 -7.44
N LYS A 29 -7.79 4.95 -8.73
CA LYS A 29 -8.74 5.43 -9.74
C LYS A 29 -9.91 4.47 -9.84
N SER A 30 -11.11 4.98 -9.69
CA SER A 30 -12.25 4.24 -10.18
C SER A 30 -12.51 4.59 -11.63
N ASP A 31 -12.71 3.56 -12.37
CA ASP A 31 -13.25 3.64 -13.71
C ASP A 31 -14.76 3.89 -13.69
N PHE A 32 -15.32 4.14 -14.87
CA PHE A 32 -16.76 4.26 -15.06
C PHE A 32 -17.49 3.01 -14.55
N SER A 33 -18.45 3.19 -13.66
CA SER A 33 -19.27 2.10 -13.16
C SER A 33 -20.59 2.02 -13.91
N TRP A 34 -20.83 0.89 -14.59
CA TRP A 34 -22.10 0.55 -15.21
C TRP A 34 -23.19 0.14 -14.21
N GLN A 35 -22.81 -0.16 -12.98
CA GLN A 35 -23.75 -0.52 -11.91
C GLN A 35 -24.51 0.69 -11.37
N ARG A 36 -24.03 1.90 -11.61
CA ARG A 36 -24.69 3.14 -11.22
C ARG A 36 -24.91 4.00 -12.45
N PRO A 37 -26.03 3.84 -13.15
CA PRO A 37 -26.32 4.64 -14.33
C PRO A 37 -26.49 6.13 -13.96
N ASN A 38 -26.08 6.99 -14.85
CA ASN A 38 -26.28 8.41 -14.70
C ASN A 38 -27.79 8.73 -14.79
N ARG A 39 -28.41 9.00 -13.65
CA ARG A 39 -29.87 9.23 -13.53
C ARG A 39 -30.40 10.33 -14.44
N ARG A 40 -29.56 11.28 -14.84
CA ARG A 40 -29.93 12.40 -15.72
C ARG A 40 -30.35 11.92 -17.12
N PHE A 41 -29.91 10.80 -17.58
CA PHE A 41 -30.13 10.26 -18.93
C PHE A 41 -31.04 9.05 -19.00
N ILE A 42 -31.46 8.49 -17.86
CA ILE A 42 -32.32 7.29 -17.84
C ILE A 42 -33.69 7.60 -18.47
N GLY A 43 -34.24 8.81 -18.25
CA GLY A 43 -35.54 9.23 -18.82
C GLY A 43 -35.54 9.35 -20.33
N ASN A 44 -34.40 9.42 -20.99
CA ASN A 44 -34.24 9.53 -22.44
C ASN A 44 -33.87 8.22 -23.13
N GLY A 45 -33.94 7.10 -22.41
CA GLY A 45 -33.56 5.78 -22.95
C GLY A 45 -32.06 5.59 -23.16
N LEU A 46 -31.23 6.55 -22.69
CA LEU A 46 -29.80 6.46 -22.74
C LEU A 46 -29.25 5.90 -21.42
N TYR A 47 -28.62 4.75 -21.50
CA TYR A 47 -27.91 4.17 -20.37
C TYR A 47 -26.42 4.56 -20.47
N LEU A 48 -26.04 5.61 -19.73
CA LEU A 48 -24.65 6.06 -19.64
C LEU A 48 -24.05 5.62 -18.31
N PRO A 49 -22.79 5.14 -18.28
CA PRO A 49 -22.11 4.89 -17.05
C PRO A 49 -21.98 6.19 -16.26
N SER A 50 -22.28 6.16 -14.96
CA SER A 50 -21.92 7.29 -14.14
C SER A 50 -20.41 7.34 -13.99
N MET A 51 -19.84 8.53 -14.11
CA MET A 51 -18.50 8.78 -13.62
C MET A 51 -18.58 8.68 -12.10
N TYR A 52 -18.30 7.49 -11.59
CA TYR A 52 -18.06 7.33 -10.18
C TYR A 52 -16.70 7.96 -9.93
N ASN A 53 -16.71 9.15 -9.35
CA ASN A 53 -15.52 9.69 -8.73
C ASN A 53 -15.53 9.14 -7.30
N PRO A 54 -14.85 8.03 -7.03
CA PRO A 54 -14.48 7.72 -5.68
C PRO A 54 -13.27 8.60 -5.43
N ALA A 55 -13.49 9.81 -5.24
CA ALA A 55 -12.54 10.60 -4.50
C ALA A 55 -12.15 9.88 -3.23
N LEU A 56 -12.16 8.48 -3.18
CA LEU A 56 -12.41 8.06 -1.89
C LEU A 56 -12.18 6.62 -1.63
N GLU A 57 -11.23 6.09 -2.38
CA GLU A 57 -10.80 4.77 -2.04
C GLU A 57 -9.96 4.82 -0.77
N GLN A 58 -10.26 3.91 0.10
CA GLN A 58 -9.52 3.73 1.32
C GLN A 58 -8.28 2.89 0.99
N ILE A 59 -7.13 3.37 1.41
CA ILE A 59 -5.86 2.68 1.21
C ILE A 59 -5.31 2.27 2.56
N ALA A 60 -4.86 1.02 2.66
CA ALA A 60 -4.12 0.55 3.82
C ALA A 60 -2.62 0.65 3.56
N VAL A 61 -1.90 1.17 4.52
CA VAL A 61 -0.44 1.20 4.55
C VAL A 61 0.01 0.51 5.83
N ALA A 62 0.64 -0.64 5.69
CA ALA A 62 1.17 -1.39 6.81
C ALA A 62 2.68 -1.26 6.88
N VAL A 63 3.20 -1.13 8.07
CA VAL A 63 4.63 -1.13 8.34
C VAL A 63 4.98 -2.20 9.35
N ASP A 64 5.94 -3.02 8.97
CA ASP A 64 6.59 -3.95 9.87
C ASP A 64 7.53 -3.18 10.78
N THR A 65 7.24 -3.20 12.07
CA THR A 65 8.04 -2.55 13.10
C THR A 65 8.99 -3.53 13.81
N SER A 66 9.25 -4.69 13.21
CA SER A 66 10.24 -5.62 13.70
C SER A 66 11.64 -4.99 13.74
N GLY A 67 12.49 -5.51 14.62
CA GLY A 67 13.81 -4.93 14.86
C GLY A 67 14.80 -5.00 13.69
N SER A 68 14.44 -5.68 12.59
CA SER A 68 15.24 -5.79 11.36
C SER A 68 15.11 -4.57 10.43
N ILE A 69 14.06 -3.73 10.63
CA ILE A 69 13.85 -2.52 9.85
C ILE A 69 14.33 -1.31 10.65
N SER A 70 15.22 -0.52 10.06
CA SER A 70 15.78 0.67 10.70
C SER A 70 14.78 1.82 10.76
N ASP A 71 15.00 2.74 11.70
CA ASP A 71 14.17 3.94 11.83
C ASP A 71 14.30 4.85 10.59
N GLU A 72 15.47 4.86 9.94
CA GLU A 72 15.72 5.59 8.69
C GLU A 72 14.89 5.05 7.54
N GLU A 73 14.82 3.73 7.38
CA GLU A 73 13.99 3.07 6.35
C GLU A 73 12.51 3.32 6.58
N LEU A 74 12.04 3.21 7.81
CA LEU A 74 10.67 3.54 8.20
C LEU A 74 10.33 5.00 7.89
N GLN A 75 11.22 5.91 8.22
CA GLN A 75 11.03 7.35 7.97
C GLN A 75 11.03 7.66 6.48
N GLN A 76 11.94 7.08 5.71
CA GLN A 76 12.02 7.26 4.27
C GLN A 76 10.76 6.75 3.58
N PHE A 77 10.32 5.53 3.90
CA PHE A 77 9.07 4.97 3.37
C PHE A 77 7.86 5.84 3.71
N THR A 78 7.73 6.25 4.96
CA THR A 78 6.60 7.05 5.43
C THR A 78 6.56 8.43 4.76
N SER A 79 7.70 9.06 4.56
CA SER A 79 7.81 10.35 3.89
C SER A 79 7.42 10.27 2.41
N GLU A 80 7.94 9.28 1.67
CA GLU A 80 7.63 9.10 0.25
C GLU A 80 6.16 8.70 0.05
N THR A 81 5.66 7.80 0.88
CA THR A 81 4.25 7.41 0.86
C THR A 81 3.34 8.61 1.14
N SER A 82 3.69 9.45 2.09
CA SER A 82 2.94 10.68 2.41
C SER A 82 2.89 11.66 1.24
N CYS A 83 4.00 11.83 0.52
CA CYS A 83 4.05 12.69 -0.67
C CYS A 83 3.11 12.19 -1.76
N ILE A 84 3.16 10.89 -2.06
CA ILE A 84 2.32 10.27 -3.09
C ILE A 84 0.84 10.33 -2.71
N LEU A 85 0.51 10.01 -1.47
CA LEU A 85 -0.87 10.03 -0.98
C LEU A 85 -1.46 11.44 -0.96
N ARG A 86 -0.65 12.46 -0.71
CA ARG A 86 -1.08 13.86 -0.81
C ARG A 86 -1.51 14.24 -2.23
N GLU A 87 -0.81 13.74 -3.24
CA GLU A 87 -1.16 13.98 -4.65
C GLU A 87 -2.42 13.21 -5.07
N LEU A 88 -2.55 11.97 -4.61
CA LEU A 88 -3.67 11.09 -4.96
C LEU A 88 -4.98 11.44 -4.28
N ASN A 89 -4.89 12.06 -3.11
CA ASN A 89 -6.04 12.51 -2.33
C ASN A 89 -7.07 11.39 -2.02
N PRO A 90 -6.64 10.27 -1.40
CA PRO A 90 -7.58 9.24 -0.97
C PRO A 90 -8.52 9.78 0.11
N GLU A 91 -9.70 9.18 0.27
CA GLU A 91 -10.64 9.55 1.32
C GLU A 91 -10.07 9.28 2.70
N LEU A 92 -9.52 8.09 2.83
CA LEU A 92 -9.02 7.60 4.10
C LEU A 92 -7.80 6.71 3.91
N ILE A 93 -6.83 6.92 4.77
CA ILE A 93 -5.61 6.13 4.83
C ILE A 93 -5.60 5.43 6.18
N HIS A 94 -5.57 4.11 6.17
CA HIS A 94 -5.39 3.30 7.35
C HIS A 94 -3.91 2.95 7.50
N PHE A 95 -3.25 3.52 8.48
CA PHE A 95 -1.85 3.27 8.75
C PHE A 95 -1.72 2.23 9.88
N ILE A 96 -1.25 1.05 9.54
CA ILE A 96 -1.20 -0.12 10.41
C ILE A 96 0.24 -0.39 10.83
N GLN A 97 0.48 -0.43 12.13
CA GLN A 97 1.76 -0.82 12.71
C GLN A 97 1.64 -2.26 13.23
N CYS A 98 2.57 -3.09 12.84
CA CYS A 98 2.55 -4.52 13.17
C CYS A 98 3.96 -5.09 13.32
N ASP A 99 4.03 -6.15 14.07
CA ASP A 99 5.15 -7.11 14.07
C ASP A 99 4.55 -8.52 13.99
N ALA A 100 4.57 -9.32 15.05
CA ALA A 100 3.82 -10.57 15.11
C ALA A 100 2.31 -10.38 15.33
N GLU A 101 1.89 -9.14 15.65
CA GLU A 101 0.49 -8.75 15.83
C GLU A 101 0.28 -7.29 15.40
N VAL A 102 -0.98 -6.88 15.23
CA VAL A 102 -1.33 -5.50 14.95
C VAL A 102 -1.28 -4.69 16.24
N HIS A 103 -0.38 -3.71 16.32
CA HIS A 103 -0.20 -2.85 17.50
C HIS A 103 -1.03 -1.58 17.45
N ALA A 104 -1.22 -1.02 16.27
CA ALA A 104 -1.98 0.21 16.05
C ALA A 104 -2.53 0.28 14.64
N CYS A 105 -3.68 0.90 14.49
CA CYS A 105 -4.23 1.31 13.21
C CYS A 105 -4.73 2.74 13.37
N ASP A 106 -4.04 3.67 12.73
CA ASP A 106 -4.38 5.09 12.75
C ASP A 106 -5.00 5.51 11.42
N GLU A 107 -6.02 6.34 11.48
CA GLU A 107 -6.70 6.86 10.30
C GLU A 107 -6.20 8.25 9.97
N TYR A 108 -5.86 8.46 8.71
CA TYR A 108 -5.42 9.76 8.18
C TYR A 108 -6.28 10.16 7.00
N THR A 109 -6.64 11.44 6.99
CA THR A 109 -7.23 12.12 5.85
C THR A 109 -6.17 12.94 5.13
N ARG A 110 -6.49 13.48 3.95
CA ARG A 110 -5.60 14.39 3.24
C ARG A 110 -5.10 15.55 4.10
N GLU A 111 -5.96 16.09 4.95
CA GLU A 111 -5.66 17.24 5.81
C GLU A 111 -4.69 16.89 6.94
N SER A 112 -4.65 15.63 7.33
CA SER A 112 -3.75 15.13 8.37
C SER A 112 -2.37 14.68 7.85
N LEU A 113 -2.13 14.74 6.55
CA LEU A 113 -0.82 14.45 5.99
C LEU A 113 0.18 15.63 6.25
N PRO A 114 1.47 15.37 6.40
CA PRO A 114 2.15 14.08 6.27
C PRO A 114 1.89 13.13 7.44
N LEU A 115 2.10 11.83 7.19
CA LEU A 115 1.98 10.80 8.22
C LEU A 115 3.00 11.05 9.32
N LYS A 116 2.51 11.26 10.54
CA LYS A 116 3.34 11.41 11.74
C LYS A 116 3.16 10.16 12.59
N VAL A 117 4.16 9.32 12.59
CA VAL A 117 4.06 8.00 13.21
C VAL A 117 5.05 7.87 14.35
N ASN A 118 4.54 7.44 15.51
CA ASN A 118 5.36 6.94 16.60
C ASN A 118 5.36 5.42 16.51
N TYR A 119 6.48 4.84 16.08
CA TYR A 119 6.58 3.41 15.85
C TYR A 119 6.52 2.63 17.16
N LYS A 120 5.68 1.59 17.14
CA LYS A 120 5.46 0.67 18.28
C LYS A 120 5.78 -0.75 17.80
N GLY A 121 6.29 -1.55 18.69
CA GLY A 121 6.68 -2.93 18.44
C GLY A 121 8.21 -3.06 18.38
N ARG A 122 8.70 -4.25 18.31
CA ARG A 122 10.06 -4.72 17.99
C ARG A 122 10.13 -6.24 18.19
N GLY A 123 9.02 -6.92 17.92
CA GLY A 123 8.87 -8.36 18.05
C GLY A 123 9.27 -9.15 16.80
N GLY A 124 8.72 -10.33 16.67
CA GLY A 124 8.82 -11.16 15.46
C GLY A 124 7.94 -10.62 14.33
N THR A 125 7.92 -11.31 13.18
CA THR A 125 7.17 -10.87 12.01
C THR A 125 6.15 -11.91 11.58
N ALA A 126 4.89 -11.49 11.43
CA ALA A 126 3.83 -12.25 10.78
C ALA A 126 2.91 -11.30 10.00
N PHE A 127 2.59 -11.64 8.77
CA PHE A 127 1.75 -10.80 7.90
C PHE A 127 0.28 -11.18 7.98
N GLU A 128 -0.03 -12.42 8.34
CA GLU A 128 -1.40 -12.92 8.51
C GLU A 128 -2.25 -12.03 9.42
N PRO A 129 -1.80 -11.59 10.59
CA PRO A 129 -2.61 -10.75 11.47
C PRO A 129 -3.05 -9.43 10.83
N VAL A 130 -2.23 -8.84 9.96
CA VAL A 130 -2.58 -7.61 9.23
C VAL A 130 -3.63 -7.92 8.17
N ILE A 131 -3.45 -8.98 7.41
CA ILE A 131 -4.41 -9.41 6.37
C ILE A 131 -5.77 -9.74 7.01
N ASP A 132 -5.77 -10.48 8.12
CA ASP A 132 -6.98 -10.83 8.85
C ASP A 132 -7.68 -9.60 9.44
N TYR A 133 -6.90 -8.69 10.02
CA TYR A 133 -7.41 -7.39 10.52
C TYR A 133 -8.09 -6.58 9.43
N ILE A 134 -7.45 -6.46 8.26
CA ILE A 134 -7.99 -5.73 7.13
C ILE A 134 -9.28 -6.40 6.63
N ASN A 135 -9.27 -7.71 6.45
CA ASN A 135 -10.45 -8.46 5.99
C ASN A 135 -11.64 -8.31 6.94
N GLU A 136 -11.38 -8.25 8.24
CA GLU A 136 -12.42 -8.17 9.26
C GLU A 136 -12.90 -6.73 9.51
N LYS A 137 -11.97 -5.77 9.56
CA LYS A 137 -12.26 -4.40 10.01
C LYS A 137 -12.32 -3.36 8.89
N LEU A 138 -11.66 -3.62 7.77
CA LEU A 138 -11.49 -2.68 6.67
C LEU A 138 -11.93 -3.26 5.31
N PRO A 139 -13.19 -3.69 5.17
CA PRO A 139 -13.64 -4.43 3.98
C PRO A 139 -13.66 -3.58 2.69
N ASN A 140 -13.51 -2.27 2.79
CA ASN A 140 -13.64 -1.34 1.67
C ASN A 140 -12.30 -0.78 1.16
N ILE A 141 -11.17 -1.37 1.56
CA ILE A 141 -9.88 -0.90 1.03
C ILE A 141 -9.70 -1.31 -0.42
N SER A 142 -9.05 -0.43 -1.18
CA SER A 142 -8.74 -0.64 -2.59
C SER A 142 -7.40 -1.33 -2.80
N ALA A 143 -6.46 -1.12 -1.90
CA ALA A 143 -5.11 -1.63 -2.00
C ALA A 143 -4.40 -1.62 -0.64
N LEU A 144 -3.43 -2.51 -0.50
CA LEU A 144 -2.51 -2.55 0.63
C LEU A 144 -1.08 -2.32 0.14
N VAL A 145 -0.37 -1.40 0.78
CA VAL A 145 1.08 -1.25 0.66
C VAL A 145 1.70 -1.71 1.97
N TYR A 146 2.65 -2.60 1.91
CA TYR A 146 3.26 -3.21 3.08
C TYR A 146 4.79 -3.07 3.05
N LEU A 147 5.36 -2.33 4.00
CA LEU A 147 6.81 -2.27 4.22
C LEU A 147 7.24 -3.40 5.15
N THR A 148 8.17 -4.23 4.70
CA THR A 148 8.69 -5.39 5.45
C THR A 148 10.02 -5.87 4.89
N ASP A 149 10.74 -6.69 5.65
CA ASP A 149 11.89 -7.45 5.16
C ASP A 149 11.51 -8.79 4.51
N LEU A 150 10.22 -9.11 4.39
CA LEU A 150 9.64 -10.35 3.88
C LEU A 150 9.95 -11.61 4.72
N MET A 151 10.48 -11.46 5.92
CA MET A 151 10.84 -12.55 6.82
C MET A 151 9.69 -12.93 7.74
N GLY A 152 8.61 -13.47 7.19
CA GLY A 152 7.41 -13.86 7.95
C GLY A 152 6.48 -14.77 7.18
N SER A 153 5.36 -15.17 7.81
CA SER A 153 4.31 -15.95 7.17
C SER A 153 3.30 -15.06 6.46
N PHE A 154 3.01 -15.36 5.19
CA PHE A 154 2.16 -14.53 4.34
C PHE A 154 0.66 -14.82 4.46
N GLY A 155 0.30 -16.04 4.85
CA GLY A 155 -1.09 -16.48 4.85
C GLY A 155 -1.70 -16.59 3.45
N ASN A 156 -3.03 -16.44 3.39
CA ASN A 156 -3.77 -16.51 2.13
C ASN A 156 -3.76 -15.17 1.39
N GLU A 157 -3.74 -15.24 0.06
CA GLU A 157 -3.87 -14.06 -0.79
C GLU A 157 -5.22 -13.36 -0.57
N PRO A 158 -5.21 -12.04 -0.25
CA PRO A 158 -6.44 -11.27 -0.10
C PRO A 158 -7.07 -10.92 -1.45
N SER A 159 -8.32 -10.45 -1.42
CA SER A 159 -9.05 -10.04 -2.62
C SER A 159 -8.63 -8.69 -3.21
N TYR A 160 -7.92 -7.89 -2.45
CA TYR A 160 -7.38 -6.59 -2.87
C TYR A 160 -5.90 -6.70 -3.30
N PRO A 161 -5.42 -5.84 -4.19
CA PRO A 161 -4.02 -5.84 -4.61
C PRO A 161 -3.08 -5.44 -3.46
N VAL A 162 -1.91 -6.09 -3.42
CA VAL A 162 -0.87 -5.86 -2.41
C VAL A 162 0.43 -5.48 -3.10
N LEU A 163 1.08 -4.43 -2.61
CA LEU A 163 2.46 -4.08 -2.93
C LEU A 163 3.34 -4.29 -1.69
N TRP A 164 4.29 -5.19 -1.81
CA TRP A 164 5.32 -5.42 -0.83
C TRP A 164 6.52 -4.51 -1.14
N VAL A 165 6.81 -3.60 -0.25
CA VAL A 165 8.03 -2.77 -0.30
C VAL A 165 9.02 -3.40 0.67
N THR A 166 10.11 -3.94 0.15
CA THR A 166 11.08 -4.68 0.97
C THR A 166 12.39 -3.95 1.13
N THR A 167 12.99 -4.09 2.30
CA THR A 167 14.34 -3.60 2.61
C THR A 167 15.42 -4.60 2.19
N GLU A 168 15.04 -5.86 1.99
CA GLU A 168 15.94 -6.97 1.64
C GLU A 168 15.53 -7.60 0.30
N GLU A 169 16.47 -8.33 -0.31
CA GLU A 169 16.17 -9.16 -1.47
C GLU A 169 15.22 -10.30 -1.08
N GLY A 170 14.16 -10.48 -1.84
CA GLY A 170 13.21 -11.54 -1.57
C GLY A 170 12.00 -11.50 -2.49
N GLY A 171 11.09 -12.44 -2.29
CA GLY A 171 9.83 -12.55 -3.01
C GLY A 171 8.68 -12.88 -2.08
N ALA A 172 7.47 -12.60 -2.53
CA ALA A 172 6.23 -12.95 -1.86
C ALA A 172 5.42 -13.93 -2.71
N PRO A 173 4.56 -14.76 -2.10
CA PRO A 173 3.74 -15.73 -2.83
C PRO A 173 2.62 -15.07 -3.64
N TYR A 174 2.29 -13.81 -3.37
CA TYR A 174 1.30 -13.00 -4.07
C TYR A 174 1.66 -11.50 -3.99
N GLY A 175 1.00 -10.71 -4.82
CA GLY A 175 1.22 -9.27 -4.91
C GLY A 175 2.44 -8.89 -5.75
N GLU A 176 2.72 -7.60 -5.84
CA GLU A 176 3.94 -7.07 -6.43
C GLU A 176 5.00 -6.89 -5.34
N VAL A 177 6.27 -7.11 -5.66
CA VAL A 177 7.39 -6.89 -4.74
C VAL A 177 8.33 -5.88 -5.36
N ILE A 178 8.73 -4.89 -4.56
CA ILE A 178 9.72 -3.89 -4.95
C ILE A 178 10.70 -3.64 -3.81
N GLN A 179 11.97 -3.61 -4.10
CA GLN A 179 13.01 -3.30 -3.12
C GLN A 179 13.27 -1.79 -3.04
N MET A 180 13.36 -1.29 -1.81
CA MET A 180 13.73 0.07 -1.45
C MET A 180 15.20 0.37 -1.77
#